data_19a818fc46b6459e5cd504179944950d
#
_entry.id   19a818fc46b6459e5cd504179944950d
#
_cell.length_a   1.000
_cell.length_b   1.000
_cell.length_c   1.000
_cell.angle_alpha   90.00
_cell.angle_beta   90.00
_cell.angle_gamma   90.00
#
_symmetry.space_group_name_H-M   'P 1'
#
loop_
_entity.id
_entity.type
_entity.pdbx_description
1 polymer ?
#
loop_
_entity_poly.entity_id
_entity_poly.type
_entity_poly.pdbx_seq_one_letter_code
_entity_poly.pdbx_strand_id
1 'polypeptide(L)'
;MNGSNWQVEHQCPQCGAPVVLDETYRILSCPYCRTRLYIEPGDHFRYCIPSRVSKGEMINLPYWRCKGSCFSFRGFEANHRFLDTNLSGLAAAGVPESLGLRPQAMRMKFVSPEMSGRFLPPRLTLPQIMARITEIHVPGGSFYRFIGDITSLVYSPFYRKQDVLYDAVTDRPALNIGPS
;
A
#
# COMPACT_ATOMS: atom_id res chain seq x y z
N MET A 1 -22.95 16.29 -2.02
CA MET A 1 -21.80 15.46 -1.62
C MET A 1 -20.97 15.26 -2.88
N ASN A 2 -20.04 16.16 -3.15
CA ASN A 2 -19.18 16.09 -4.32
C ASN A 2 -18.03 15.14 -4.01
N GLY A 3 -18.16 13.91 -4.48
CA GLY A 3 -17.01 13.00 -4.57
C GLY A 3 -16.04 13.56 -5.62
N SER A 4 -14.97 14.19 -5.18
CA SER A 4 -13.86 14.53 -6.05
C SER A 4 -13.30 13.24 -6.62
N ASN A 5 -13.66 12.96 -7.85
CA ASN A 5 -13.14 11.86 -8.65
C ASN A 5 -11.72 12.27 -9.03
N TRP A 6 -10.73 11.69 -8.38
CA TRP A 6 -9.33 11.93 -8.69
C TRP A 6 -9.00 11.17 -9.97
N GLN A 7 -9.01 11.92 -11.06
CA GLN A 7 -8.63 11.42 -12.36
C GLN A 7 -7.23 11.96 -12.66
N VAL A 8 -6.31 11.07 -12.98
CA VAL A 8 -4.99 11.46 -13.47
C VAL A 8 -5.06 11.45 -14.99
N GLU A 9 -4.87 12.62 -15.59
CA GLU A 9 -4.82 12.74 -17.03
C GLU A 9 -3.44 12.32 -17.56
N HIS A 10 -3.42 11.37 -18.46
CA HIS A 10 -2.24 10.95 -19.20
C HIS A 10 -2.50 11.01 -20.69
N GLN A 11 -1.46 11.16 -21.49
CA GLN A 11 -1.57 11.01 -22.93
C GLN A 11 -1.42 9.54 -23.33
N CYS A 12 -2.29 9.08 -24.21
CA CYS A 12 -2.15 7.75 -24.78
C CYS A 12 -0.85 7.65 -25.59
N PRO A 13 0.07 6.72 -25.28
CA PRO A 13 1.33 6.60 -26.00
C PRO A 13 1.16 6.21 -27.47
N GLN A 14 -0.01 5.65 -27.85
CA GLN A 14 -0.29 5.23 -29.21
C GLN A 14 -0.85 6.34 -30.08
N CYS A 15 -1.77 7.16 -29.56
CA CYS A 15 -2.48 8.16 -30.37
C CYS A 15 -2.39 9.60 -29.83
N GLY A 16 -1.72 9.82 -28.68
CA GLY A 16 -1.57 11.12 -28.07
C GLY A 16 -2.84 11.71 -27.42
N ALA A 17 -3.98 11.03 -27.52
CA ALA A 17 -5.22 11.51 -26.95
C ALA A 17 -5.21 11.47 -25.42
N PRO A 18 -5.92 12.37 -24.72
CA PRO A 18 -6.01 12.36 -23.27
C PRO A 18 -6.75 11.11 -22.81
N VAL A 19 -6.17 10.43 -21.82
CA VAL A 19 -6.72 9.25 -21.18
C VAL A 19 -6.86 9.52 -19.69
N VAL A 20 -8.04 9.28 -19.18
CA VAL A 20 -8.33 9.45 -17.76
C VAL A 20 -8.17 8.14 -17.04
N LEU A 21 -7.30 8.13 -16.02
CA LEU A 21 -7.04 6.97 -15.18
C LEU A 21 -7.91 7.05 -13.93
N ASP A 22 -8.74 6.05 -13.72
CA ASP A 22 -9.42 5.88 -12.44
C ASP A 22 -8.49 5.16 -11.44
N GLU A 23 -8.58 5.50 -10.17
CA GLU A 23 -7.66 5.15 -9.07
C GLU A 23 -7.33 3.65 -8.91
N THR A 24 -8.12 2.77 -9.48
CA THR A 24 -8.02 1.32 -9.23
C THR A 24 -7.64 0.50 -10.45
N TYR A 25 -7.67 1.09 -11.64
CA TYR A 25 -7.43 0.33 -12.87
C TYR A 25 -5.96 0.42 -13.29
N ARG A 26 -5.32 -0.72 -13.35
CA ARG A 26 -3.98 -0.87 -13.94
C ARG A 26 -4.02 -1.07 -15.44
N ILE A 27 -5.15 -1.52 -15.94
CA ILE A 27 -5.41 -1.73 -17.35
C ILE A 27 -6.58 -0.85 -17.73
N LEU A 28 -6.40 -0.06 -18.74
CA LEU A 28 -7.44 0.78 -19.31
C LEU A 28 -7.44 0.65 -20.85
N SER A 29 -8.56 0.92 -21.45
CA SER A 29 -8.64 1.02 -22.91
C SER A 29 -8.73 2.49 -23.30
N CYS A 30 -7.87 2.92 -24.21
CA CYS A 30 -7.95 4.27 -24.75
C CYS A 30 -9.31 4.46 -25.43
N PRO A 31 -10.10 5.48 -25.07
CA PRO A 31 -11.42 5.69 -25.67
C PRO A 31 -11.36 6.07 -27.17
N TYR A 32 -10.21 6.55 -27.64
CA TYR A 32 -10.02 7.00 -29.02
C TYR A 32 -9.50 5.89 -29.95
N CYS A 33 -8.36 5.29 -29.62
CA CYS A 33 -7.74 4.25 -30.46
C CYS A 33 -8.01 2.82 -30.02
N ARG A 34 -8.71 2.63 -28.90
CA ARG A 34 -9.07 1.34 -28.31
C ARG A 34 -7.87 0.45 -27.89
N THR A 35 -6.66 0.98 -27.95
CA THR A 35 -5.48 0.27 -27.45
C THR A 35 -5.61 0.02 -25.97
N ARG A 36 -5.30 -1.20 -25.53
CA ARG A 36 -5.17 -1.52 -24.11
C ARG A 36 -3.86 -0.99 -23.58
N LEU A 37 -3.96 -0.18 -22.55
CA LEU A 37 -2.84 0.45 -21.87
C LEU A 37 -2.68 -0.17 -20.50
N TYR A 38 -1.43 -0.41 -20.12
CA TYR A 38 -1.05 -0.90 -18.80
C TYR A 38 -0.21 0.17 -18.11
N ILE A 39 -0.51 0.43 -16.83
CA ILE A 39 0.28 1.36 -16.02
C ILE A 39 1.38 0.58 -15.35
N GLU A 40 2.61 0.87 -15.74
CA GLU A 40 3.81 0.33 -15.11
C GLU A 40 4.47 1.43 -14.27
N PRO A 41 4.56 1.27 -12.93
CA PRO A 41 5.33 2.20 -12.11
C PRO A 41 6.82 1.96 -12.32
N GLY A 42 7.63 3.02 -12.27
CA GLY A 42 9.08 2.89 -12.39
C GLY A 42 9.72 2.06 -11.27
N ASP A 43 9.08 2.02 -10.09
CA ASP A 43 9.53 1.23 -8.93
C ASP A 43 8.36 0.47 -8.27
N HIS A 44 7.39 1.18 -7.73
CA HIS A 44 6.19 0.62 -7.09
C HIS A 44 5.09 1.67 -7.02
N PHE A 45 3.85 1.21 -6.95
CA PHE A 45 2.71 2.11 -6.76
C PHE A 45 2.70 2.71 -5.36
N ARG A 46 2.32 3.98 -5.28
CA ARG A 46 2.16 4.72 -4.02
C ARG A 46 0.71 5.13 -3.84
N TYR A 47 0.12 4.64 -2.76
CA TYR A 47 -1.26 4.92 -2.40
C TYR A 47 -1.31 5.64 -1.06
N CYS A 48 -2.40 6.37 -0.83
CA CYS A 48 -2.71 6.98 0.44
C CYS A 48 -4.12 6.56 0.89
N ILE A 49 -4.26 6.20 2.16
CA ILE A 49 -5.56 5.99 2.79
C ILE A 49 -6.14 7.35 3.11
N PRO A 50 -7.39 7.66 2.71
CA PRO A 50 -8.01 8.94 3.03
C PRO A 50 -8.15 9.14 4.54
N SER A 51 -7.77 10.31 5.01
CA SER A 51 -8.02 10.72 6.39
C SER A 51 -9.51 10.96 6.61
N ARG A 52 -10.03 10.58 7.77
CA ARG A 52 -11.39 10.94 8.23
C ARG A 52 -11.40 12.19 9.08
N VAL A 53 -10.26 12.54 9.63
CA VAL A 53 -10.09 13.75 10.46
C VAL A 53 -8.93 14.58 9.92
N SER A 54 -9.08 15.90 10.00
CA SER A 54 -8.01 16.85 9.69
C SER A 54 -7.72 17.64 10.96
N LYS A 55 -6.79 17.14 11.76
CA LYS A 55 -6.40 17.73 13.04
C LYS A 55 -4.88 17.88 13.09
N GLY A 56 -4.40 19.09 13.43
CA GLY A 56 -2.98 19.34 13.61
C GLY A 56 -2.12 19.08 12.37
N GLU A 57 -0.84 18.80 12.60
CA GLU A 57 0.11 18.45 11.57
C GLU A 57 -0.10 16.98 11.14
N MET A 58 -0.51 16.80 9.89
CA MET A 58 -0.74 15.48 9.32
C MET A 58 0.58 14.86 8.87
N ILE A 59 0.81 13.61 9.28
CA ILE A 59 1.98 12.81 8.95
C ILE A 59 1.51 11.53 8.26
N ASN A 60 1.96 11.30 7.04
CA ASN A 60 1.63 10.10 6.28
C ASN A 60 2.76 9.07 6.45
N LEU A 61 2.48 7.98 7.16
CA LEU A 61 3.44 6.93 7.46
C LEU A 61 3.42 5.84 6.38
N PRO A 62 4.61 5.40 5.91
CA PRO A 62 4.72 4.41 4.83
C PRO A 62 4.55 2.99 5.34
N TYR A 63 3.75 2.20 4.62
CA TYR A 63 3.57 0.76 4.82
C TYR A 63 3.77 0.02 3.50
N TRP A 64 4.64 -0.98 3.50
CA TRP A 64 4.77 -1.88 2.37
C TRP A 64 3.62 -2.88 2.36
N ARG A 65 2.85 -2.90 1.30
CA ARG A 65 1.83 -3.92 1.05
C ARG A 65 2.34 -4.90 0.03
N CYS A 66 2.37 -6.18 0.39
CA CYS A 66 2.78 -7.27 -0.46
C CYS A 66 1.59 -8.20 -0.69
N LYS A 67 1.19 -8.34 -1.95
CA LYS A 67 0.10 -9.21 -2.36
C LYS A 67 0.64 -10.21 -3.37
N GLY A 68 0.36 -11.48 -3.16
CA GLY A 68 0.85 -12.53 -4.03
C GLY A 68 0.49 -13.92 -3.53
N SER A 69 1.13 -14.91 -4.12
CA SER A 69 0.98 -16.32 -3.77
C SER A 69 2.20 -16.83 -3.04
N CYS A 70 2.00 -17.46 -1.90
CA CYS A 70 3.04 -18.11 -1.15
C CYS A 70 2.93 -19.62 -1.32
N PHE A 71 3.97 -20.21 -1.87
CA PHE A 71 4.11 -21.67 -1.99
C PHE A 71 5.07 -22.16 -0.92
N SER A 72 4.69 -23.21 -0.20
CA SER A 72 5.55 -23.88 0.76
C SER A 72 5.61 -25.37 0.48
N PHE A 73 6.79 -25.95 0.65
CA PHE A 73 7.05 -27.35 0.35
C PHE A 73 7.53 -28.05 1.61
N ARG A 74 6.93 -29.17 1.93
CA ARG A 74 7.35 -30.05 3.02
C ARG A 74 7.42 -31.47 2.48
N GLY A 75 8.63 -31.98 2.26
CA GLY A 75 8.83 -33.24 1.56
C GLY A 75 8.29 -33.16 0.15
N PHE A 76 7.34 -34.04 -0.19
CA PHE A 76 6.65 -34.08 -1.49
C PHE A 76 5.33 -33.31 -1.52
N GLU A 77 4.94 -32.69 -0.41
CA GLU A 77 3.70 -31.92 -0.34
C GLU A 77 3.96 -30.44 -0.68
N ALA A 78 3.17 -29.93 -1.61
CA ALA A 78 3.14 -28.51 -1.96
C ALA A 78 1.87 -27.87 -1.39
N ASN A 79 2.04 -26.82 -0.59
CA ASN A 79 0.95 -26.01 -0.09
C ASN A 79 0.99 -24.63 -0.75
N HIS A 80 -0.18 -24.07 -1.02
CA HIS A 80 -0.35 -22.78 -1.63
C HIS A 80 -1.37 -21.96 -0.86
N ARG A 81 -1.05 -20.67 -0.65
CA ARG A 81 -1.99 -19.71 -0.08
C ARG A 81 -1.78 -18.32 -0.69
N PHE A 82 -2.87 -17.58 -0.79
CA PHE A 82 -2.79 -16.15 -1.10
C PHE A 82 -2.38 -15.37 0.15
N LEU A 83 -1.50 -14.41 -0.06
CA LEU A 83 -1.04 -13.50 0.96
C LEU A 83 -1.32 -12.06 0.50
N ASP A 84 -1.98 -11.29 1.35
CA ASP A 84 -2.15 -9.85 1.20
C ASP A 84 -1.88 -9.23 2.58
N THR A 85 -0.66 -8.81 2.78
CA THR A 85 -0.19 -8.31 4.07
C THR A 85 0.49 -6.96 3.91
N ASN A 86 0.60 -6.24 5.02
CA ASN A 86 1.30 -4.97 5.04
C ASN A 86 2.11 -4.82 6.32
N LEU A 87 3.30 -4.25 6.19
CA LEU A 87 4.19 -3.95 7.30
C LEU A 87 4.71 -2.52 7.21
N SER A 88 4.94 -1.93 8.38
CA SER A 88 5.51 -0.58 8.48
C SER A 88 6.84 -0.49 7.74
N GLY A 89 6.98 0.51 6.89
CA GLY A 89 8.24 0.88 6.26
C GLY A 89 9.20 1.60 7.21
N LEU A 90 8.79 1.81 8.47
CA LEU A 90 9.59 2.47 9.50
C LEU A 90 9.93 1.47 10.61
N ALA A 91 11.20 1.40 11.00
CA ALA A 91 11.62 0.68 12.20
C ALA A 91 11.58 1.64 13.40
N ALA A 92 10.39 2.06 13.83
CA ALA A 92 10.23 3.06 14.87
C ALA A 92 9.25 2.59 15.96
N ALA A 93 9.63 2.76 17.21
CA ALA A 93 8.73 2.53 18.34
C ALA A 93 7.55 3.50 18.30
N GLY A 94 6.38 3.06 18.75
CA GLY A 94 5.16 3.88 18.77
C GLY A 94 4.44 4.00 17.42
N VAL A 95 4.94 3.34 16.37
CA VAL A 95 4.27 3.22 15.08
C VAL A 95 3.67 1.82 14.96
N PRO A 96 2.39 1.69 14.57
CA PRO A 96 1.80 0.38 14.34
C PRO A 96 2.62 -0.43 13.33
N GLU A 97 2.90 -1.68 13.64
CA GLU A 97 3.68 -2.54 12.75
C GLU A 97 2.93 -2.87 11.46
N SER A 98 1.60 -2.95 11.55
CA SER A 98 0.72 -3.23 10.42
C SER A 98 -0.55 -2.36 10.47
N LEU A 99 -1.14 -2.11 9.32
CA LEU A 99 -2.46 -1.48 9.18
C LEU A 99 -3.62 -2.49 9.28
N GLY A 100 -3.31 -3.78 9.47
CA GLY A 100 -4.30 -4.85 9.40
C GLY A 100 -4.98 -4.91 8.03
N LEU A 101 -6.29 -5.08 8.03
CA LEU A 101 -7.10 -5.23 6.82
C LEU A 101 -7.46 -3.90 6.11
N ARG A 102 -6.98 -2.75 6.60
CA ARG A 102 -7.35 -1.45 6.02
C ARG A 102 -7.02 -1.30 4.54
N PRO A 103 -5.83 -1.69 4.05
CA PRO A 103 -5.52 -1.58 2.62
C PRO A 103 -6.38 -2.45 1.71
N GLN A 104 -7.06 -3.45 2.28
CA GLN A 104 -7.99 -4.32 1.55
C GLN A 104 -9.44 -3.79 1.61
N ALA A 105 -9.81 -3.20 2.75
CA ALA A 105 -11.19 -2.79 3.05
C ALA A 105 -11.49 -1.34 2.66
N MET A 106 -10.47 -0.49 2.53
CA MET A 106 -10.63 0.93 2.25
C MET A 106 -10.26 1.29 0.82
N ARG A 107 -11.02 2.20 0.24
CA ARG A 107 -10.65 2.80 -1.05
C ARG A 107 -9.45 3.72 -0.84
N MET A 108 -8.34 3.41 -1.50
CA MET A 108 -7.11 4.20 -1.47
C MET A 108 -7.04 5.12 -2.69
N LYS A 109 -6.23 6.18 -2.58
CA LYS A 109 -5.96 7.12 -3.67
C LYS A 109 -4.49 7.05 -4.04
N PHE A 110 -4.16 7.30 -5.30
CA PHE A 110 -2.77 7.51 -5.67
C PHE A 110 -2.21 8.73 -4.95
N VAL A 111 -0.94 8.64 -4.52
CA VAL A 111 -0.26 9.80 -3.94
C VAL A 111 -0.04 10.82 -5.05
N SER A 112 -0.50 12.05 -4.81
CA SER A 112 -0.31 13.19 -5.71
C SER A 112 0.40 14.34 -4.97
N PRO A 113 1.07 15.25 -5.71
CA PRO A 113 1.76 16.41 -5.11
C PRO A 113 0.85 17.36 -4.33
N GLU A 114 -0.46 17.33 -4.63
CA GLU A 114 -1.44 18.22 -3.98
C GLU A 114 -1.95 17.68 -2.64
N MET A 115 -1.59 16.45 -2.28
CA MET A 115 -2.00 15.86 -1.01
C MET A 115 -1.34 16.59 0.16
N SER A 116 -2.17 16.97 1.13
CA SER A 116 -1.73 17.64 2.34
C SER A 116 -1.03 16.67 3.31
N GLY A 117 -0.15 17.24 4.13
CA GLY A 117 0.57 16.50 5.15
C GLY A 117 1.98 16.10 4.72
N ARG A 118 2.78 15.71 5.69
CA ARG A 118 4.17 15.30 5.50
C ARG A 118 4.24 13.80 5.21
N PHE A 119 4.74 13.42 4.04
CA PHE A 119 4.99 12.03 3.68
C PHE A 119 6.40 11.62 4.15
N LEU A 120 6.48 10.62 5.02
CA LEU A 120 7.77 10.08 5.45
C LEU A 120 8.26 9.04 4.45
N PRO A 121 9.55 9.07 4.07
CA PRO A 121 10.12 8.03 3.23
C PRO A 121 10.23 6.72 4.03
N PRO A 122 10.05 5.55 3.38
CA PRO A 122 10.31 4.28 4.02
C PRO A 122 11.81 4.15 4.35
N ARG A 123 12.12 3.63 5.54
CA ARG A 123 13.49 3.33 5.98
C ARG A 123 13.85 1.87 5.72
N LEU A 124 12.84 1.00 5.77
CA LEU A 124 13.00 -0.41 5.45
C LEU A 124 12.79 -0.63 3.96
N THR A 125 13.73 -1.33 3.36
CA THR A 125 13.66 -1.71 1.95
C THR A 125 12.71 -2.88 1.73
N LEU A 126 12.24 -3.08 0.50
CA LEU A 126 11.38 -4.20 0.16
C LEU A 126 11.99 -5.57 0.50
N PRO A 127 13.27 -5.86 0.24
CA PRO A 127 13.89 -7.12 0.65
C PRO A 127 13.83 -7.36 2.17
N GLN A 128 14.04 -6.31 2.99
CA GLN A 128 13.93 -6.41 4.46
C GLN A 128 12.51 -6.71 4.91
N ILE A 129 11.51 -6.09 4.27
CA ILE A 129 10.10 -6.37 4.53
C ILE A 129 9.75 -7.80 4.11
N MET A 130 10.22 -8.26 2.96
CA MET A 130 9.97 -9.62 2.49
C MET A 130 10.56 -10.68 3.44
N ALA A 131 11.74 -10.44 3.99
CA ALA A 131 12.32 -11.30 5.02
C ALA A 131 11.42 -11.39 6.26
N ARG A 132 10.92 -10.27 6.77
CA ARG A 132 9.98 -10.24 7.92
C ARG A 132 8.66 -10.95 7.62
N ILE A 133 8.08 -10.72 6.45
CA ILE A 133 6.85 -11.41 6.02
C ILE A 133 7.08 -12.93 6.03
N THR A 134 8.24 -13.36 5.60
CA THR A 134 8.62 -14.77 5.60
C THR A 134 8.66 -15.34 7.01
N GLU A 135 9.34 -14.67 7.94
CA GLU A 135 9.44 -15.10 9.33
C GLU A 135 8.06 -15.24 9.99
N ILE A 136 7.13 -14.33 9.68
CA ILE A 136 5.77 -14.34 10.23
C ILE A 136 4.91 -15.45 9.64
N HIS A 137 5.04 -15.72 8.34
CA HIS A 137 4.06 -16.53 7.61
C HIS A 137 4.56 -17.91 7.18
N VAL A 138 5.84 -18.20 7.30
CA VAL A 138 6.43 -19.47 6.88
C VAL A 138 6.92 -20.25 8.09
N PRO A 139 6.35 -21.44 8.38
CA PRO A 139 6.84 -22.30 9.45
C PRO A 139 8.29 -22.68 9.23
N GLY A 140 9.08 -22.70 10.31
CA GLY A 140 10.49 -23.08 10.25
C GLY A 140 10.72 -24.46 9.58
N GLY A 141 11.75 -24.57 8.78
CA GLY A 141 12.14 -25.80 8.10
C GLY A 141 11.43 -26.12 6.78
N SER A 142 10.54 -25.23 6.29
CA SER A 142 9.91 -25.38 5.00
C SER A 142 10.64 -24.54 3.94
N PHE A 143 10.87 -25.12 2.76
CA PHE A 143 11.23 -24.32 1.59
C PHE A 143 9.98 -23.57 1.13
N TYR A 144 10.12 -22.28 0.82
CA TYR A 144 9.00 -21.47 0.32
C TYR A 144 9.42 -20.63 -0.89
N ARG A 145 8.43 -20.27 -1.69
CA ARG A 145 8.56 -19.30 -2.78
C ARG A 145 7.39 -18.34 -2.73
N PHE A 146 7.68 -17.05 -2.55
CA PHE A 146 6.69 -16.00 -2.73
C PHE A 146 6.75 -15.51 -4.18
N ILE A 147 5.60 -15.53 -4.84
CA ILE A 147 5.42 -14.96 -6.17
C ILE A 147 4.45 -13.81 -5.99
N GLY A 148 4.98 -12.60 -5.95
CA GLY A 148 4.21 -11.39 -5.73
C GLY A 148 4.01 -10.64 -7.03
N ASP A 149 2.76 -10.45 -7.42
CA ASP A 149 2.42 -9.61 -8.57
C ASP A 149 2.38 -8.13 -8.19
N ILE A 150 2.16 -7.84 -6.91
CA ILE A 150 1.81 -6.50 -6.48
C ILE A 150 2.53 -6.14 -5.19
N THR A 151 3.55 -5.33 -5.34
CA THR A 151 4.12 -4.58 -4.24
C THR A 151 3.75 -3.12 -4.37
N SER A 152 3.26 -2.54 -3.30
CA SER A 152 2.90 -1.12 -3.25
C SER A 152 3.28 -0.49 -1.92
N LEU A 153 3.51 0.81 -1.93
CA LEU A 153 3.70 1.61 -0.75
C LEU A 153 2.38 2.31 -0.40
N VAL A 154 1.84 1.98 0.76
CA VAL A 154 0.59 2.55 1.25
C VAL A 154 0.90 3.54 2.37
N TYR A 155 0.52 4.77 2.18
CA TYR A 155 0.61 5.78 3.22
C TYR A 155 -0.67 5.82 4.04
N SER A 156 -0.52 5.72 5.35
CA SER A 156 -1.62 5.91 6.30
C SER A 156 -1.46 7.24 7.01
N PRO A 157 -2.55 8.03 7.11
CA PRO A 157 -2.50 9.33 7.76
C PRO A 157 -2.57 9.21 9.28
N PHE A 158 -1.66 9.92 9.94
CA PHE A 158 -1.59 10.09 11.38
C PHE A 158 -1.48 11.58 11.71
N TYR A 159 -1.75 11.95 12.94
CA TYR A 159 -1.49 13.28 13.44
C TYR A 159 -0.92 13.21 14.86
N ARG A 160 -0.15 14.23 15.24
CA ARG A 160 0.41 14.34 16.58
C ARG A 160 -0.46 15.25 17.44
N LYS A 161 -0.79 14.77 18.63
CA LYS A 161 -1.45 15.58 19.66
C LYS A 161 -0.67 15.40 20.94
N GLN A 162 -0.04 16.48 21.42
CA GLN A 162 0.97 16.41 22.48
C GLN A 162 2.08 15.44 22.06
N ASP A 163 2.42 14.45 22.89
CA ASP A 163 3.45 13.45 22.57
C ASP A 163 2.88 12.10 22.08
N VAL A 164 1.58 12.06 21.78
CA VAL A 164 0.90 10.86 21.34
C VAL A 164 0.59 10.95 19.85
N LEU A 165 0.91 9.87 19.13
CA LEU A 165 0.52 9.68 17.73
C LEU A 165 -0.91 9.13 17.67
N TYR A 166 -1.77 9.78 16.90
CA TYR A 166 -3.15 9.37 16.65
C TYR A 166 -3.32 8.95 15.21
N ASP A 167 -4.08 7.91 15.01
CA ASP A 167 -4.50 7.43 13.70
C ASP A 167 -5.63 8.32 13.17
N ALA A 168 -5.40 8.98 12.05
CA ALA A 168 -6.36 9.92 11.48
C ALA A 168 -7.55 9.26 10.75
N VAL A 169 -7.53 7.93 10.62
CA VAL A 169 -8.67 7.16 10.08
C VAL A 169 -9.65 6.79 11.18
N THR A 170 -9.14 6.39 12.36
CA THR A 170 -9.98 5.92 13.48
C THR A 170 -10.14 6.95 14.58
N ASP A 171 -9.37 8.03 14.56
CA ASP A 171 -9.27 9.06 15.61
C ASP A 171 -8.88 8.48 16.98
N ARG A 172 -8.04 7.46 17.00
CA ARG A 172 -7.58 6.77 18.19
C ARG A 172 -6.07 6.87 18.34
N PRO A 173 -5.52 6.82 19.56
CA PRO A 173 -4.09 6.67 19.75
C PRO A 173 -3.56 5.48 18.96
N ALA A 174 -2.41 5.65 18.31
CA ALA A 174 -1.71 4.58 17.64
C ALA A 174 -1.06 3.69 18.71
N LEU A 175 -1.77 2.66 19.12
CA LEU A 175 -1.23 1.62 20.00
C LEU A 175 -0.41 0.65 19.13
N ASN A 176 0.72 0.18 19.65
CA ASN A 176 1.39 -0.99 19.10
C ASN A 176 0.43 -2.17 19.27
N ILE A 177 -0.32 -2.49 18.24
CA ILE A 177 -1.03 -3.75 18.15
C ILE A 177 0.05 -4.73 17.73
N GLY A 178 0.57 -5.48 18.69
CA GLY A 178 1.46 -6.58 18.40
C GLY A 178 0.81 -7.55 17.41
N PRO A 179 1.59 -8.36 16.71
CA PRO A 179 1.05 -9.31 15.75
C PRO A 179 0.04 -10.22 16.45
N SER A 180 -1.20 -10.20 15.99
CA SER A 180 -2.23 -11.20 16.34
C SER A 180 -2.04 -12.46 15.52
#